data_9bf05d8300c2c916eccda4f4baa8da70
#
_entry.id   9bf05d8300c2c916eccda4f4baa8da70
#
_cell.length_a   1.000
_cell.length_b   1.000
_cell.length_c   1.000
_cell.angle_alpha   90.00
_cell.angle_beta   90.00
_cell.angle_gamma   90.00
#
_symmetry.space_group_name_H-M   'P 1'
#
loop_
_entity.id
_entity.type
_entity.pdbx_description
1 polymer ?
#
loop_
_entity_poly.entity_id
_entity_poly.type
_entity_poly.pdbx_seq_one_letter_code
_entity_poly.pdbx_strand_id
1 'polypeptide(L)'
;MSKVQIKTSLGDITVRLYDETPLHRDNFIKLAKEGYYNGTLFHRVIKNFMIQGGDPDSKGAAAGVQLGTGGPGYTVPAEFVYPQYFHKKGALAAARQSDQVNPEKKSSGSQFYI
;
A
#
# COMPACT_ATOMS: atom_id res chain seq x y z
N MET A 1 -10.98 -3.23 15.82
CA MET A 1 -10.07 -2.66 14.82
C MET A 1 -9.09 -3.72 14.36
N SER A 2 -8.92 -3.86 13.05
CA SER A 2 -8.09 -4.92 12.48
C SER A 2 -6.61 -4.57 12.50
N LYS A 3 -5.77 -5.56 12.73
CA LYS A 3 -4.31 -5.42 12.70
C LYS A 3 -3.72 -6.37 11.66
N VAL A 4 -2.68 -5.91 10.98
CA VAL A 4 -1.91 -6.71 10.03
C VAL A 4 -0.44 -6.60 10.37
N GLN A 5 0.27 -7.72 10.37
CA GLN A 5 1.70 -7.74 10.61
C GLN A 5 2.44 -7.92 9.28
N ILE A 6 3.34 -6.99 8.99
CA ILE A 6 4.20 -7.05 7.81
C ILE A 6 5.55 -7.60 8.26
N LYS A 7 5.86 -8.84 7.87
CA LYS A 7 7.13 -9.48 8.21
C LYS A 7 8.16 -9.19 7.14
N THR A 8 9.24 -8.54 7.52
CA THR A 8 10.34 -8.21 6.60
C THR A 8 11.63 -8.85 7.06
N SER A 9 12.64 -8.87 6.18
CA SER A 9 13.97 -9.38 6.52
C SER A 9 14.67 -8.58 7.62
N LEU A 10 14.23 -7.34 7.86
CA LEU A 10 14.82 -6.45 8.85
C LEU A 10 13.98 -6.30 10.12
N GLY A 11 12.84 -6.98 10.20
CA GLY A 11 11.96 -6.93 11.36
C GLY A 11 10.50 -6.88 10.96
N ASP A 12 9.62 -6.85 11.95
CA ASP A 12 8.18 -6.88 11.77
C ASP A 12 7.56 -5.51 11.98
N ILE A 13 6.61 -5.15 11.13
CA ILE A 13 5.83 -3.92 11.25
C ILE A 13 4.39 -4.32 11.51
N THR A 14 3.79 -3.84 12.59
CA THR A 14 2.38 -4.06 12.88
C THR A 14 1.61 -2.80 12.56
N VAL A 15 0.61 -2.91 11.70
CA VAL A 15 -0.26 -1.78 11.33
C VAL A 15 -1.68 -2.05 11.80
N ARG A 16 -2.36 -0.97 12.17
CA ARG A 16 -3.76 -0.99 12.58
C ARG A 16 -4.59 -0.30 11.51
N LEU A 17 -5.61 -0.98 11.02
CA LEU A 17 -6.46 -0.48 9.94
C LEU A 17 -7.68 0.22 10.51
N TYR A 18 -8.01 1.38 9.95
CA TYR A 18 -9.17 2.16 10.39
C TYR A 18 -10.47 1.54 9.88
N ASP A 19 -11.50 1.56 10.72
CA ASP A 19 -12.82 1.07 10.34
C ASP A 19 -13.57 2.07 9.45
N GLU A 20 -13.20 3.34 9.49
CA GLU A 20 -13.82 4.43 8.71
C GLU A 20 -13.35 4.49 7.27
N THR A 21 -12.38 3.64 6.88
CA THR A 21 -11.98 3.45 5.48
C THR A 21 -12.20 1.99 5.09
N PRO A 22 -13.47 1.52 5.07
CA PRO A 22 -13.75 0.09 4.94
C PRO A 22 -13.33 -0.52 3.61
N LEU A 23 -13.40 0.23 2.51
CA LEU A 23 -12.98 -0.29 1.20
C LEU A 23 -11.48 -0.58 1.17
N HIS A 24 -10.67 0.33 1.67
CA HIS A 24 -9.22 0.14 1.76
C HIS A 24 -8.87 -0.94 2.78
N ARG A 25 -9.50 -0.92 3.95
CA ARG A 25 -9.29 -1.92 4.99
C ARG A 25 -9.57 -3.33 4.49
N ASP A 26 -10.75 -3.55 3.93
CA ASP A 26 -11.18 -4.88 3.53
C ASP A 26 -10.36 -5.40 2.34
N ASN A 27 -9.99 -4.52 1.41
CA ASN A 27 -9.13 -4.88 0.31
C ASN A 27 -7.74 -5.30 0.78
N PHE A 28 -7.14 -4.56 1.69
CA PHE A 28 -5.81 -4.89 2.23
C PHE A 28 -5.82 -6.23 2.96
N ILE A 29 -6.85 -6.47 3.79
CA ILE A 29 -7.00 -7.75 4.51
C ILE A 29 -7.20 -8.90 3.53
N LYS A 30 -8.03 -8.70 2.50
CA LYS A 30 -8.27 -9.71 1.47
C LYS A 30 -6.96 -10.14 0.80
N LEU A 31 -6.16 -9.18 0.36
CA LEU A 31 -4.90 -9.46 -0.30
C LEU A 31 -3.90 -10.12 0.64
N ALA A 32 -3.86 -9.71 1.90
CA ALA A 32 -3.01 -10.33 2.91
C ALA A 32 -3.38 -11.80 3.13
N LYS A 33 -4.67 -12.09 3.25
CA LYS A 33 -5.16 -13.48 3.43
C LYS A 33 -4.90 -14.37 2.22
N GLU A 34 -4.92 -13.81 1.02
CA GLU A 34 -4.63 -14.54 -0.20
C GLU A 34 -3.14 -14.78 -0.43
N GLY A 35 -2.27 -14.22 0.42
CA GLY A 35 -0.82 -14.30 0.25
C GLY A 35 -0.29 -13.42 -0.87
N TYR A 36 -1.07 -12.45 -1.35
CA TYR A 36 -0.73 -11.59 -2.47
C TYR A 36 0.56 -10.81 -2.24
N TYR A 37 0.77 -10.34 -1.01
CA TYR A 37 1.95 -9.56 -0.66
C TYR A 37 3.19 -10.39 -0.36
N ASN A 38 3.06 -11.71 -0.23
CA ASN A 38 4.20 -12.56 0.13
C ASN A 38 5.25 -12.53 -0.98
N GLY A 39 6.49 -12.25 -0.63
CA GLY A 39 7.60 -12.17 -1.57
C GLY A 39 7.72 -10.84 -2.32
N THR A 40 6.80 -9.89 -2.11
CA THR A 40 6.93 -8.55 -2.68
C THR A 40 8.00 -7.75 -1.94
N LEU A 41 8.51 -6.71 -2.58
CA LEU A 41 9.58 -5.88 -2.06
C LEU A 41 9.08 -4.48 -1.72
N PHE A 42 9.75 -3.80 -0.80
CA PHE A 42 9.66 -2.34 -0.70
C PHE A 42 10.54 -1.78 -1.81
N HIS A 43 9.94 -1.58 -2.98
CA HIS A 43 10.66 -1.23 -4.20
C HIS A 43 11.07 0.24 -4.28
N ARG A 44 10.55 1.07 -3.38
CA ARG A 44 10.89 2.49 -3.32
C ARG A 44 11.09 2.90 -1.86
N VAL A 45 12.30 3.37 -1.57
CA VAL A 45 12.68 3.80 -0.21
C VAL A 45 13.32 5.18 -0.31
N ILE A 46 12.73 6.17 0.32
CA ILE A 46 13.26 7.52 0.36
C ILE A 46 13.51 7.90 1.82
N LYS A 47 14.79 8.10 2.16
CA LYS A 47 15.23 8.43 3.51
C LYS A 47 14.49 9.67 4.02
N ASN A 48 14.00 9.61 5.24
CA ASN A 48 13.26 10.68 5.92
C ASN A 48 11.94 11.04 5.22
N PHE A 49 11.43 10.18 4.34
CA PHE A 49 10.16 10.42 3.65
C PHE A 49 9.22 9.21 3.74
N MET A 50 9.53 8.12 3.02
CA MET A 50 8.61 6.96 3.01
C MET A 50 9.28 5.69 2.49
N ILE A 51 8.63 4.56 2.73
CA ILE A 51 8.88 3.29 2.05
C ILE A 51 7.58 2.87 1.34
N GLN A 52 7.70 2.36 0.12
CA GLN A 52 6.56 1.97 -0.70
C GLN A 52 6.71 0.52 -1.17
N GLY A 53 5.63 -0.24 -1.10
CA GLY A 53 5.61 -1.64 -1.49
C GLY A 53 4.26 -2.06 -2.06
N GLY A 54 4.09 -3.38 -2.22
CA GLY A 54 2.83 -3.95 -2.69
C GLY A 54 2.71 -4.11 -4.20
N ASP A 55 3.78 -3.91 -4.96
CA ASP A 55 3.80 -4.18 -6.40
C ASP A 55 4.02 -5.68 -6.62
N PRO A 56 3.05 -6.42 -7.21
CA PRO A 56 3.21 -7.85 -7.44
C PRO A 56 4.36 -8.19 -8.38
N ASP A 57 4.74 -7.27 -9.26
CA ASP A 57 5.87 -7.47 -10.18
C ASP A 57 7.21 -7.44 -9.45
N SER A 58 7.23 -7.03 -8.18
CA SER A 58 8.45 -7.03 -7.37
C SER A 58 8.85 -8.43 -6.88
N LYS A 59 7.96 -9.42 -6.97
CA LYS A 59 8.26 -10.79 -6.55
C LYS A 59 9.37 -11.38 -7.40
N GLY A 60 10.52 -11.65 -6.77
CA GLY A 60 11.66 -12.22 -7.48
C GLY A 60 12.28 -11.29 -8.52
N ALA A 61 12.00 -9.99 -8.48
CA ALA A 61 12.50 -9.04 -9.46
C ALA A 61 14.03 -8.92 -9.38
N ALA A 62 14.68 -8.89 -10.55
CA ALA A 62 16.11 -8.65 -10.64
C ALA A 62 16.43 -7.17 -10.38
N ALA A 63 17.68 -6.90 -9.99
CA ALA A 63 18.15 -5.54 -9.82
C ALA A 63 18.01 -4.76 -11.15
N GLY A 64 17.55 -3.51 -11.06
CA GLY A 64 17.37 -2.65 -12.24
C GLY A 64 16.04 -2.78 -12.95
N VAL A 65 15.18 -3.72 -12.55
CA VAL A 65 13.82 -3.82 -13.11
C VAL A 65 13.00 -2.63 -12.63
N GLN A 66 12.29 -2.00 -13.57
CA GLN A 66 11.41 -0.88 -13.25
C GLN A 66 10.14 -1.40 -12.58
N LEU A 67 9.85 -0.89 -11.39
CA LEU A 67 8.69 -1.29 -10.57
C LEU A 67 7.82 -0.08 -10.26
N GLY A 68 6.63 -0.31 -9.72
CA GLY A 68 5.72 0.75 -9.30
C GLY A 68 4.46 0.86 -10.14
N THR A 69 4.32 0.04 -11.18
CA THR A 69 3.14 0.06 -12.07
C THR A 69 2.22 -1.16 -11.88
N GLY A 70 2.67 -2.18 -11.14
CA GLY A 70 1.90 -3.40 -10.95
C GLY A 70 0.76 -3.25 -9.95
N GLY A 71 -0.25 -4.09 -10.09
CA GLY A 71 -1.40 -4.15 -9.21
C GLY A 71 -2.29 -5.34 -9.53
N PRO A 72 -3.39 -5.50 -8.78
CA PRO A 72 -4.27 -6.68 -8.93
C PRO A 72 -5.26 -6.57 -10.09
N GLY A 73 -5.15 -5.55 -10.93
CA GLY A 73 -6.06 -5.34 -12.05
C GLY A 73 -7.28 -4.48 -11.73
N TYR A 74 -7.32 -3.86 -10.55
CA TYR A 74 -8.39 -2.94 -10.15
C TYR A 74 -7.84 -1.83 -9.27
N THR A 75 -8.65 -0.80 -9.09
CA THR A 75 -8.35 0.31 -8.18
C THR A 75 -9.40 0.38 -7.08
N VAL A 76 -9.12 1.11 -6.02
CA VAL A 76 -10.04 1.30 -4.90
C VAL A 76 -10.50 2.76 -4.89
N PRO A 77 -11.83 3.02 -4.82
CA PRO A 77 -12.33 4.39 -4.74
C PRO A 77 -11.77 5.14 -3.53
N ALA A 78 -11.60 6.45 -3.67
CA ALA A 78 -11.07 7.28 -2.60
C ALA A 78 -11.98 7.26 -1.36
N GLU A 79 -11.36 7.19 -0.18
CA GLU A 79 -12.04 7.26 1.12
C GLU A 79 -11.31 8.28 1.99
N PHE A 80 -11.69 9.56 1.89
CA PHE A 80 -11.05 10.62 2.66
C PHE A 80 -11.84 10.92 3.93
N VAL A 81 -11.16 10.85 5.07
CA VAL A 81 -11.73 11.17 6.39
C VAL A 81 -10.87 12.23 7.06
N TYR A 82 -10.87 13.42 6.49
CA TYR A 82 -10.14 14.57 6.98
C TYR A 82 -11.08 15.45 7.83
N PRO A 83 -10.64 16.01 8.96
CA PRO A 83 -9.26 16.02 9.50
C PRO A 83 -8.88 14.85 10.41
N GLN A 84 -9.75 13.88 10.66
CA GLN A 84 -9.47 12.79 11.59
C GLN A 84 -8.30 11.92 11.15
N TYR A 85 -8.24 11.59 9.85
CA TYR A 85 -7.18 10.76 9.29
C TYR A 85 -6.46 11.49 8.17
N PHE A 86 -5.18 11.75 8.37
CA PHE A 86 -4.31 12.34 7.36
C PHE A 86 -2.97 11.61 7.36
N HIS A 87 -2.15 11.84 6.34
CA HIS A 87 -0.88 11.12 6.16
C HIS A 87 0.20 11.71 7.05
N LYS A 88 0.15 11.36 8.34
CA LYS A 88 1.19 11.71 9.30
C LYS A 88 2.27 10.64 9.34
N LYS A 89 3.40 10.93 10.00
CA LYS A 89 4.49 9.99 10.15
C LYS A 89 3.99 8.66 10.75
N GLY A 90 4.34 7.55 10.10
CA GLY A 90 3.92 6.22 10.52
C GLY A 90 2.55 5.78 10.01
N ALA A 91 1.83 6.63 9.27
CA ALA A 91 0.55 6.23 8.69
C ALA A 91 0.78 5.30 7.49
N LEU A 92 0.01 4.20 7.43
CA LEU A 92 -0.07 3.35 6.25
C LEU A 92 -1.05 3.99 5.28
N ALA A 93 -0.61 4.28 4.06
CA ALA A 93 -1.44 4.93 3.06
C ALA A 93 -1.40 4.18 1.74
N ALA A 94 -2.53 4.16 1.02
CA ALA A 94 -2.58 3.60 -0.32
C ALA A 94 -1.89 4.54 -1.31
N ALA A 95 -1.07 3.97 -2.20
CA ALA A 95 -0.45 4.72 -3.27
C ALA A 95 -1.49 5.03 -4.35
N ARG A 96 -1.29 6.12 -5.09
CA ARG A 96 -2.15 6.50 -6.21
C ARG A 96 -1.36 7.30 -7.24
N GLN A 97 -1.88 7.31 -8.47
CA GLN A 97 -1.34 8.15 -9.53
C GLN A 97 -1.72 9.62 -9.30
N SER A 98 -1.00 10.52 -9.98
CA SER A 98 -1.26 11.96 -9.90
C SER A 98 -2.68 12.31 -10.37
N ASP A 99 -3.22 13.44 -9.91
CA ASP A 99 -4.57 13.87 -10.27
C ASP A 99 -4.75 14.11 -11.78
N GLN A 100 -3.68 14.39 -12.52
CA GLN A 100 -3.75 14.59 -13.96
C GLN A 100 -4.17 13.32 -14.71
N VAL A 101 -3.68 12.15 -14.29
CA VAL A 101 -4.03 10.87 -14.92
C VAL A 101 -5.11 10.12 -14.12
N ASN A 102 -5.46 10.63 -12.95
CA ASN A 102 -6.39 9.98 -12.01
C ASN A 102 -7.22 11.05 -11.28
N PRO A 103 -8.07 11.80 -11.99
CA PRO A 103 -8.84 12.89 -11.38
C PRO A 103 -9.81 12.41 -10.30
N GLU A 104 -10.27 11.16 -10.35
CA GLU A 104 -11.14 10.58 -9.33
C GLU A 104 -10.39 10.17 -8.06
N LYS A 105 -9.06 10.30 -8.04
CA LYS A 105 -8.20 9.99 -6.90
C LYS A 105 -8.32 8.55 -6.41
N LYS A 106 -8.53 7.62 -7.34
CA LYS A 106 -8.60 6.20 -7.03
C LYS A 106 -7.24 5.69 -6.55
N SER A 107 -7.26 4.83 -5.55
CA SER A 107 -6.05 4.22 -5.02
C SER A 107 -5.64 3.00 -5.82
N SER A 108 -4.32 2.72 -5.83
CA SER A 108 -3.83 1.42 -6.30
C SER A 108 -4.54 0.30 -5.54
N GLY A 109 -4.82 -0.80 -6.23
CA GLY A 109 -5.42 -1.97 -5.60
C GLY A 109 -4.51 -2.69 -4.62
N SER A 110 -3.19 -2.50 -4.70
CA SER A 110 -2.24 -3.19 -3.83
C SER A 110 -1.10 -2.33 -3.29
N GLN A 111 -0.61 -1.33 -4.01
CA GLN A 111 0.55 -0.57 -3.58
C GLN A 111 0.21 0.37 -2.43
N PHE A 112 1.13 0.45 -1.46
CA PHE A 112 1.00 1.29 -0.28
C PHE A 112 2.34 1.89 0.10
N TYR A 113 2.31 2.91 0.96
CA TYR A 113 3.52 3.50 1.54
C TYR A 113 3.33 3.83 3.02
N ILE A 114 4.44 3.92 3.71
CA ILE A 114 4.48 4.27 5.13
C ILE A 114 5.43 5.44 5.35
#